data_4b25f574c3eed71a8278f6760000a4b3
#
_entry.id   4b25f574c3eed71a8278f6760000a4b3
#
_cell.length_a   1.000
_cell.length_b   1.000
_cell.length_c   1.000
_cell.angle_alpha   90.00
_cell.angle_beta   90.00
_cell.angle_gamma   90.00
#
_symmetry.space_group_name_H-M   'P 1'
#
loop_
_entity.id
_entity.type
_entity.pdbx_description
1 polymer ?
#
loop_
_entity_poly.entity_id
_entity_poly.type
_entity_poly.pdbx_seq_one_letter_code
_entity_poly.pdbx_strand_id
1 'polypeptide(L)'
;FWRDGVLVVPDAVTSDLLQRLQSQFNAWVEESRSYTNAYGECIDGRARFDLAPEHTSEVPGLRRVQAPSEVSDAFYEAMTSSRMVGIVTDLIGPNVKSHHSKINSKLPRSSVTVKWHQDFAFTPHTNDSVVTALLMLDDVTDENGPLEVVSGTHRGEIFSLWHGGQFTGAVSPDVAGDLQSRAERCLGPAGSV
;
A
#
# COMPACT_ATOMS: atom_id res chain seq x y z
N PHE A 1 -13.38 -1.91 -13.22
CA PHE A 1 -13.24 -0.98 -12.06
C PHE A 1 -14.60 -0.46 -11.58
N TRP A 2 -15.38 0.26 -12.41
CA TRP A 2 -16.63 0.91 -12.01
C TRP A 2 -17.68 -0.04 -11.41
N ARG A 3 -17.67 -1.31 -11.82
CA ARG A 3 -18.56 -2.34 -11.27
C ARG A 3 -18.04 -2.88 -9.94
N ASP A 4 -16.76 -3.22 -9.87
CA ASP A 4 -16.18 -4.03 -8.80
C ASP A 4 -15.43 -3.19 -7.75
N GLY A 5 -14.98 -1.98 -8.09
CA GLY A 5 -14.19 -1.09 -7.22
C GLY A 5 -12.72 -1.43 -7.17
N VAL A 6 -12.31 -2.45 -7.91
CA VAL A 6 -10.92 -2.93 -7.99
C VAL A 6 -10.57 -3.28 -9.43
N LEU A 7 -9.30 -3.15 -9.77
CA LEU A 7 -8.74 -3.52 -11.08
C LEU A 7 -7.28 -3.88 -10.86
N VAL A 8 -6.83 -4.99 -11.43
CA VAL A 8 -5.41 -5.33 -11.50
C VAL A 8 -4.94 -5.18 -12.95
N VAL A 9 -3.93 -4.36 -13.18
CA VAL A 9 -3.39 -4.08 -14.51
C VAL A 9 -1.90 -4.44 -14.53
N PRO A 10 -1.48 -5.38 -15.37
CA PRO A 10 -0.05 -5.70 -15.52
C PRO A 10 0.70 -4.59 -16.25
N ASP A 11 2.01 -4.60 -16.12
CA ASP A 11 2.94 -3.69 -16.82
C ASP A 11 2.63 -2.20 -16.56
N ALA A 12 2.27 -1.86 -15.34
CA ALA A 12 1.97 -0.48 -14.93
C ALA A 12 3.22 0.42 -14.84
N VAL A 13 4.40 -0.19 -14.81
CA VAL A 13 5.71 0.47 -14.90
C VAL A 13 6.59 -0.29 -15.89
N THR A 14 7.62 0.37 -16.44
CA THR A 14 8.63 -0.30 -17.28
C THR A 14 9.51 -1.23 -16.46
N SER A 15 10.11 -2.24 -17.10
CA SER A 15 11.04 -3.16 -16.42
C SER A 15 12.25 -2.44 -15.82
N ASP A 16 12.77 -1.38 -16.48
CA ASP A 16 13.85 -0.55 -15.95
C ASP A 16 13.42 0.17 -14.67
N LEU A 17 12.26 0.82 -14.69
CA LEU A 17 11.74 1.51 -13.51
C LEU A 17 11.49 0.52 -12.37
N LEU A 18 10.89 -0.63 -12.66
CA LEU A 18 10.66 -1.69 -11.66
C LEU A 18 11.98 -2.13 -11.00
N GLN A 19 13.01 -2.38 -11.79
CA GLN A 19 14.33 -2.77 -11.27
C GLN A 19 14.95 -1.68 -10.37
N ARG A 20 14.81 -0.40 -10.73
CA ARG A 20 15.28 0.71 -9.90
C ARG A 20 14.50 0.82 -8.58
N LEU A 21 13.18 0.61 -8.62
CA LEU A 21 12.32 0.59 -7.42
C LEU A 21 12.71 -0.56 -6.47
N GLN A 22 12.87 -1.77 -7.01
CA GLN A 22 13.31 -2.95 -6.24
C GLN A 22 14.70 -2.73 -5.64
N SER A 23 15.65 -2.23 -6.42
CA SER A 23 17.02 -1.96 -5.96
C SER A 23 17.03 -0.93 -4.82
N GLN A 24 16.24 0.12 -4.94
CA GLN A 24 16.11 1.14 -3.90
C GLN A 24 15.49 0.58 -2.62
N PHE A 25 14.42 -0.21 -2.74
CA PHE A 25 13.79 -0.83 -1.57
C PHE A 25 14.75 -1.81 -0.87
N ASN A 26 15.46 -2.65 -1.63
CA ASN A 26 16.45 -3.56 -1.07
C ASN A 26 17.60 -2.82 -0.36
N ALA A 27 18.04 -1.68 -0.89
CA ALA A 27 19.04 -0.84 -0.22
C ALA A 27 18.54 -0.33 1.14
N TRP A 28 17.28 0.08 1.24
CA TRP A 28 16.68 0.49 2.50
C TRP A 28 16.49 -0.68 3.49
N VAL A 29 16.20 -1.89 3.00
CA VAL A 29 16.16 -3.09 3.84
C VAL A 29 17.55 -3.36 4.45
N GLU A 30 18.61 -3.26 3.65
CA GLU A 30 19.98 -3.43 4.16
C GLU A 30 20.39 -2.29 5.12
N GLU A 31 20.06 -1.05 4.82
CA GLU A 31 20.29 0.10 5.70
C GLU A 31 19.61 -0.10 7.06
N SER A 32 18.38 -0.65 7.07
CA SER A 32 17.61 -0.85 8.28
C SER A 32 18.29 -1.72 9.33
N ARG A 33 19.22 -2.58 8.93
CA ARG A 33 20.04 -3.43 9.84
C ARG A 33 20.81 -2.64 10.88
N SER A 34 21.10 -1.37 10.59
CA SER A 34 21.84 -0.48 11.48
C SER A 34 20.98 0.19 12.56
N TYR A 35 19.68 -0.05 12.56
CA TYR A 35 18.72 0.62 13.44
C TYR A 35 17.94 -0.39 14.28
N THR A 36 17.54 0.03 15.47
CA THR A 36 16.71 -0.77 16.40
C THR A 36 15.30 -0.20 16.59
N ASN A 37 15.07 1.02 16.10
CA ASN A 37 13.79 1.73 16.18
C ASN A 37 13.50 2.39 14.83
N ALA A 38 12.28 2.87 14.67
CA ALA A 38 11.89 3.67 13.51
C ALA A 38 12.85 4.87 13.35
N TYR A 39 13.24 5.19 12.11
CA TYR A 39 14.28 6.18 11.81
C TYR A 39 13.97 6.99 10.53
N GLY A 40 14.82 7.98 10.25
CA GLY A 40 14.61 8.94 9.18
C GLY A 40 13.40 9.82 9.45
N GLU A 41 13.29 10.93 8.74
CA GLU A 41 12.21 11.90 8.93
C GLU A 41 11.56 12.26 7.59
N CYS A 42 10.22 12.29 7.56
CA CYS A 42 9.42 12.83 6.48
C CYS A 42 9.24 14.34 6.65
N ILE A 43 8.84 15.03 5.60
CA ILE A 43 8.55 16.49 5.64
C ILE A 43 7.54 16.84 6.74
N ASP A 44 6.63 15.94 7.07
CA ASP A 44 5.61 16.11 8.11
C ASP A 44 6.08 15.73 9.53
N GLY A 45 7.35 15.42 9.73
CA GLY A 45 7.97 15.08 11.01
C GLY A 45 7.76 13.64 11.49
N ARG A 46 7.06 12.79 10.72
CA ARG A 46 6.92 11.37 11.05
C ARG A 46 8.18 10.59 10.69
N ALA A 47 8.45 9.50 11.41
CA ALA A 47 9.51 8.57 11.03
C ALA A 47 9.24 8.01 9.62
N ARG A 48 10.29 7.98 8.78
CA ARG A 48 10.19 7.50 7.41
C ARG A 48 10.20 5.98 7.35
N PHE A 49 11.10 5.36 8.08
CA PHE A 49 11.34 3.91 8.06
C PHE A 49 10.82 3.30 9.35
N ASP A 50 9.85 2.40 9.23
CA ASP A 50 9.17 1.76 10.33
C ASP A 50 9.52 0.26 10.35
N LEU A 51 9.99 -0.21 11.50
CA LEU A 51 10.52 -1.55 11.69
C LEU A 51 9.45 -2.47 12.33
N ALA A 52 9.45 -3.72 11.91
CA ALA A 52 8.60 -4.74 12.54
C ALA A 52 9.11 -5.06 13.96
N PRO A 53 8.24 -5.51 14.87
CA PRO A 53 8.66 -5.90 16.22
C PRO A 53 9.75 -6.98 16.24
N GLU A 54 9.77 -7.84 15.23
CA GLU A 54 10.72 -8.95 15.08
C GLU A 54 12.04 -8.54 14.41
N HIS A 55 12.19 -7.25 14.08
CA HIS A 55 13.39 -6.75 13.39
C HIS A 55 14.65 -6.96 14.21
N THR A 56 15.69 -7.46 13.55
CA THR A 56 17.08 -7.53 14.07
C THR A 56 18.07 -7.18 12.96
N SER A 57 19.34 -6.93 13.33
CA SER A 57 20.42 -6.70 12.35
C SER A 57 20.63 -7.91 11.42
N GLU A 58 20.43 -9.12 11.93
CA GLU A 58 20.56 -10.38 11.17
C GLU A 58 19.34 -10.66 10.32
N VAL A 59 18.14 -10.32 10.81
CA VAL A 59 16.86 -10.55 10.13
C VAL A 59 16.12 -9.21 10.03
N PRO A 60 16.37 -8.43 8.96
CA PRO A 60 15.76 -7.11 8.82
C PRO A 60 14.25 -7.22 8.62
N GLY A 61 13.50 -6.40 9.33
CA GLY A 61 12.05 -6.31 9.28
C GLY A 61 11.61 -4.88 8.94
N LEU A 62 12.04 -4.32 7.82
CA LEU A 62 11.53 -3.03 7.34
C LEU A 62 10.11 -3.21 6.82
N ARG A 63 9.12 -2.89 7.66
CA ARG A 63 7.70 -3.13 7.35
C ARG A 63 7.04 -2.01 6.56
N ARG A 64 7.57 -0.78 6.66
CA ARG A 64 6.97 0.38 5.99
C ARG A 64 8.03 1.44 5.68
N VAL A 65 7.88 2.05 4.50
CA VAL A 65 8.58 3.30 4.16
C VAL A 65 7.52 4.35 3.87
N GLN A 66 7.52 5.44 4.63
CA GLN A 66 6.63 6.58 4.44
C GLN A 66 7.20 7.53 3.39
N ALA A 67 6.34 8.07 2.53
CA ALA A 67 6.66 9.07 1.52
C ALA A 67 7.97 8.74 0.74
N PRO A 68 8.10 7.53 0.15
CA PRO A 68 9.34 7.14 -0.55
C PRO A 68 9.69 8.08 -1.71
N SER A 69 8.71 8.73 -2.29
CA SER A 69 8.88 9.73 -3.36
C SER A 69 9.60 11.02 -2.93
N GLU A 70 9.71 11.29 -1.63
CA GLU A 70 10.48 12.45 -1.12
C GLU A 70 12.01 12.21 -1.18
N VAL A 71 12.44 10.95 -1.22
CA VAL A 71 13.86 10.56 -1.07
C VAL A 71 14.34 9.60 -2.15
N SER A 72 13.54 9.34 -3.16
CA SER A 72 13.92 8.47 -4.28
C SER A 72 13.30 8.95 -5.59
N ASP A 73 14.15 9.25 -6.55
CA ASP A 73 13.76 9.65 -7.90
C ASP A 73 12.92 8.54 -8.60
N ALA A 74 13.26 7.28 -8.37
CA ALA A 74 12.51 6.15 -8.95
C ALA A 74 11.06 6.12 -8.43
N PHE A 75 10.85 6.29 -7.12
CA PHE A 75 9.50 6.36 -6.54
C PHE A 75 8.76 7.64 -6.93
N TYR A 76 9.47 8.75 -7.10
CA TYR A 76 8.89 9.97 -7.63
C TYR A 76 8.44 9.80 -9.09
N GLU A 77 9.29 9.20 -9.94
CA GLU A 77 8.97 8.88 -11.34
C GLU A 77 7.75 7.94 -11.44
N ALA A 78 7.71 6.87 -10.63
CA ALA A 78 6.58 5.95 -10.60
C ALA A 78 5.27 6.68 -10.28
N MET A 79 5.29 7.63 -9.35
CA MET A 79 4.13 8.41 -8.94
C MET A 79 3.70 9.48 -9.94
N THR A 80 4.60 10.00 -10.79
CA THR A 80 4.34 11.19 -11.62
C THR A 80 4.33 10.92 -13.12
N SER A 81 5.04 9.91 -13.58
CA SER A 81 5.35 9.75 -15.01
C SER A 81 5.19 8.33 -15.56
N SER A 82 4.76 7.37 -14.72
CA SER A 82 4.57 5.99 -15.16
C SER A 82 3.21 5.76 -15.83
N ARG A 83 3.04 4.59 -16.47
CA ARG A 83 1.73 4.15 -17.01
C ARG A 83 0.68 4.05 -15.89
N MET A 84 1.07 3.76 -14.65
CA MET A 84 0.18 3.76 -13.50
C MET A 84 -0.59 5.09 -13.35
N VAL A 85 0.08 6.23 -13.59
CA VAL A 85 -0.56 7.56 -13.55
C VAL A 85 -1.63 7.69 -14.64
N GLY A 86 -1.35 7.19 -15.84
CA GLY A 86 -2.34 7.13 -16.94
C GLY A 86 -3.58 6.34 -16.53
N ILE A 87 -3.40 5.16 -15.93
CA ILE A 87 -4.51 4.33 -15.42
C ILE A 87 -5.34 5.11 -14.40
N VAL A 88 -4.68 5.78 -13.43
CA VAL A 88 -5.38 6.60 -12.43
C VAL A 88 -6.17 7.74 -13.08
N THR A 89 -5.59 8.44 -14.05
CA THR A 89 -6.28 9.55 -14.75
C THR A 89 -7.44 9.08 -15.60
N ASP A 90 -7.38 7.88 -16.16
CA ASP A 90 -8.51 7.26 -16.87
C ASP A 90 -9.68 6.92 -15.94
N LEU A 91 -9.39 6.64 -14.65
CA LEU A 91 -10.40 6.28 -13.66
C LEU A 91 -11.08 7.50 -13.01
N ILE A 92 -10.33 8.54 -12.65
CA ILE A 92 -10.86 9.67 -11.86
C ILE A 92 -10.69 11.04 -12.53
N GLY A 93 -10.21 11.07 -13.75
CA GLY A 93 -10.07 12.27 -14.56
C GLY A 93 -8.63 12.79 -14.67
N PRO A 94 -8.38 13.75 -15.59
CA PRO A 94 -7.01 14.17 -15.95
C PRO A 94 -6.32 15.03 -14.88
N ASN A 95 -7.08 15.63 -13.98
CA ASN A 95 -6.56 16.53 -12.94
C ASN A 95 -6.47 15.78 -11.60
N VAL A 96 -5.44 14.96 -11.45
CA VAL A 96 -5.20 14.19 -10.22
C VAL A 96 -4.20 14.89 -9.31
N LYS A 97 -4.38 14.71 -8.00
CA LYS A 97 -3.46 15.16 -6.98
C LYS A 97 -3.03 13.97 -6.13
N SER A 98 -1.73 13.77 -5.98
CA SER A 98 -1.23 12.80 -5.00
C SER A 98 -1.53 13.29 -3.59
N HIS A 99 -2.05 12.39 -2.76
CA HIS A 99 -2.30 12.67 -1.35
C HIS A 99 -1.12 12.21 -0.48
N HIS A 100 -0.74 10.95 -0.58
CA HIS A 100 0.44 10.39 0.09
C HIS A 100 0.90 9.13 -0.62
N SER A 101 2.12 8.70 -0.30
CA SER A 101 2.65 7.42 -0.75
C SER A 101 3.31 6.67 0.42
N LYS A 102 3.28 5.34 0.36
CA LYS A 102 3.97 4.47 1.32
C LYS A 102 4.30 3.13 0.67
N ILE A 103 5.36 2.49 1.14
CA ILE A 103 5.59 1.08 0.87
C ILE A 103 5.12 0.31 2.10
N ASN A 104 4.35 -0.75 1.90
CA ASN A 104 4.09 -1.77 2.92
C ASN A 104 4.80 -3.05 2.48
N SER A 105 5.64 -3.61 3.32
CA SER A 105 6.34 -4.84 2.99
C SER A 105 5.96 -5.98 3.93
N LYS A 106 5.95 -7.18 3.39
CA LYS A 106 5.77 -8.44 4.09
C LYS A 106 7.03 -9.27 3.90
N LEU A 107 8.12 -8.86 4.57
CA LEU A 107 9.38 -9.60 4.52
C LEU A 107 9.21 -10.99 5.15
N PRO A 108 10.04 -11.97 4.74
CA PRO A 108 9.99 -13.32 5.31
C PRO A 108 10.04 -13.29 6.84
N ARG A 109 9.21 -14.11 7.49
CA ARG A 109 9.02 -14.18 8.95
C ARG A 109 8.36 -12.96 9.59
N SER A 110 7.81 -12.04 8.82
CA SER A 110 7.04 -10.93 9.36
C SER A 110 5.63 -11.39 9.74
N SER A 111 5.18 -11.02 10.94
CA SER A 111 3.81 -11.29 11.43
C SER A 111 2.83 -10.14 11.11
N VAL A 112 3.22 -9.19 10.26
CA VAL A 112 2.42 -7.99 9.99
C VAL A 112 1.16 -8.36 9.20
N THR A 113 0.01 -8.22 9.86
CA THR A 113 -1.31 -8.37 9.23
C THR A 113 -1.97 -7.01 9.09
N VAL A 114 -2.49 -6.70 7.91
CA VAL A 114 -3.34 -5.53 7.67
C VAL A 114 -4.79 -5.99 7.77
N LYS A 115 -5.54 -5.38 8.70
CA LYS A 115 -6.94 -5.72 8.94
C LYS A 115 -7.85 -5.07 7.91
N TRP A 116 -9.09 -5.59 7.78
CA TRP A 116 -10.11 -5.02 6.90
C TRP A 116 -10.42 -3.57 7.23
N HIS A 117 -10.36 -2.71 6.23
CA HIS A 117 -10.64 -1.28 6.32
C HIS A 117 -10.95 -0.71 4.94
N GLN A 118 -11.45 0.50 4.91
CA GLN A 118 -11.53 1.34 3.72
C GLN A 118 -10.60 2.52 3.92
N ASP A 119 -9.72 2.80 2.96
CA ASP A 119 -8.73 3.89 3.05
C ASP A 119 -9.40 5.26 3.27
N PHE A 120 -10.56 5.49 2.66
CA PHE A 120 -11.32 6.73 2.83
C PHE A 120 -11.63 7.06 4.29
N ALA A 121 -11.86 6.06 5.13
CA ALA A 121 -12.16 6.26 6.56
C ALA A 121 -10.95 6.77 7.38
N PHE A 122 -9.72 6.59 6.90
CA PHE A 122 -8.51 7.17 7.50
C PHE A 122 -8.30 8.63 7.07
N THR A 123 -8.62 8.94 5.83
CA THR A 123 -8.34 10.23 5.19
C THR A 123 -9.54 10.69 4.38
N PRO A 124 -10.65 11.08 5.05
CA PRO A 124 -11.85 11.51 4.34
C PRO A 124 -11.58 12.79 3.55
N HIS A 125 -12.14 12.84 2.35
CA HIS A 125 -12.04 13.96 1.41
C HIS A 125 -13.41 14.60 1.20
N THR A 126 -13.46 15.73 0.54
CA THR A 126 -14.72 16.46 0.24
C THR A 126 -15.58 15.78 -0.83
N ASN A 127 -15.01 14.80 -1.56
CA ASN A 127 -15.71 13.93 -2.49
C ASN A 127 -15.07 12.52 -2.47
N ASP A 128 -15.66 11.58 -3.17
CA ASP A 128 -15.26 10.18 -3.24
C ASP A 128 -14.40 9.84 -4.49
N SER A 129 -13.96 10.84 -5.25
CA SER A 129 -13.04 10.65 -6.38
C SER A 129 -11.62 10.35 -5.88
N VAL A 130 -11.47 9.25 -5.16
CA VAL A 130 -10.22 8.81 -4.55
C VAL A 130 -9.89 7.39 -5.02
N VAL A 131 -8.67 7.19 -5.45
CA VAL A 131 -8.14 5.88 -5.88
C VAL A 131 -6.82 5.61 -5.16
N THR A 132 -6.66 4.40 -4.65
CA THR A 132 -5.37 3.88 -4.17
C THR A 132 -4.75 3.04 -5.28
N ALA A 133 -3.61 3.47 -5.82
CA ALA A 133 -2.81 2.69 -6.75
C ALA A 133 -1.73 1.92 -5.97
N LEU A 134 -1.87 0.60 -5.90
CA LEU A 134 -0.95 -0.28 -5.18
C LEU A 134 -0.04 -0.98 -6.18
N LEU A 135 1.18 -0.46 -6.37
CA LEU A 135 2.18 -1.05 -7.27
C LEU A 135 2.84 -2.27 -6.61
N MET A 136 2.78 -3.41 -7.30
CA MET A 136 3.42 -4.66 -6.89
C MET A 136 4.91 -4.62 -7.26
N LEU A 137 5.81 -4.56 -6.28
CA LEU A 137 7.25 -4.59 -6.54
C LEU A 137 7.76 -6.00 -6.80
N ASP A 138 7.08 -7.02 -6.29
CA ASP A 138 7.38 -8.44 -6.49
C ASP A 138 6.17 -9.15 -7.10
N ASP A 139 6.35 -10.38 -7.60
CA ASP A 139 5.23 -11.24 -8.00
C ASP A 139 4.34 -11.50 -6.77
N VAL A 140 3.06 -11.20 -6.90
CA VAL A 140 2.09 -11.43 -5.84
C VAL A 140 1.34 -12.73 -6.12
N THR A 141 1.49 -13.68 -5.21
CA THR A 141 0.93 -15.03 -5.26
C THR A 141 0.04 -15.29 -4.05
N ASP A 142 -0.64 -16.42 -4.02
CA ASP A 142 -1.44 -16.86 -2.87
C ASP A 142 -0.62 -17.04 -1.58
N GLU A 143 0.70 -17.22 -1.69
CA GLU A 143 1.59 -17.61 -0.59
C GLU A 143 2.28 -16.42 0.09
N ASN A 144 2.41 -15.28 -0.59
CA ASN A 144 3.19 -14.14 -0.08
C ASN A 144 2.34 -12.99 0.45
N GLY A 145 1.08 -13.27 0.80
CA GLY A 145 0.19 -12.33 1.48
C GLY A 145 -0.39 -11.27 0.55
N PRO A 146 -1.14 -11.68 -0.47
CA PRO A 146 -1.80 -10.77 -1.40
C PRO A 146 -2.76 -9.81 -0.70
N LEU A 147 -3.05 -8.68 -1.36
CA LEU A 147 -4.17 -7.84 -0.97
C LEU A 147 -5.47 -8.63 -1.19
N GLU A 148 -6.32 -8.64 -0.16
CA GLU A 148 -7.69 -9.14 -0.27
C GLU A 148 -8.66 -7.97 -0.35
N VAL A 149 -9.64 -8.07 -1.24
CA VAL A 149 -10.69 -7.06 -1.48
C VAL A 149 -12.05 -7.73 -1.54
N VAL A 150 -13.11 -6.95 -1.40
CA VAL A 150 -14.48 -7.41 -1.63
C VAL A 150 -15.12 -6.55 -2.71
N SER A 151 -15.36 -7.15 -3.88
CA SER A 151 -15.94 -6.47 -5.04
C SER A 151 -17.27 -5.78 -4.71
N GLY A 152 -17.45 -4.57 -5.22
CA GLY A 152 -18.68 -3.79 -5.10
C GLY A 152 -18.82 -2.97 -3.81
N THR A 153 -17.97 -3.17 -2.80
CA THR A 153 -18.08 -2.46 -1.50
C THR A 153 -17.79 -0.96 -1.58
N HIS A 154 -17.12 -0.49 -2.64
CA HIS A 154 -16.89 0.94 -2.90
C HIS A 154 -18.17 1.76 -3.13
N ARG A 155 -19.31 1.10 -3.37
CA ARG A 155 -20.63 1.72 -3.55
C ARG A 155 -21.52 1.60 -2.31
N GLY A 156 -21.04 0.90 -1.29
CA GLY A 156 -21.75 0.65 -0.04
C GLY A 156 -21.50 1.72 1.02
N GLU A 157 -21.77 1.36 2.25
CA GLU A 157 -21.49 2.20 3.39
C GLU A 157 -19.97 2.30 3.66
N ILE A 158 -19.57 3.40 4.28
CA ILE A 158 -18.23 3.55 4.84
C ILE A 158 -18.28 3.03 6.28
N PHE A 159 -17.61 1.90 6.51
CA PHE A 159 -17.58 1.27 7.81
C PHE A 159 -16.79 2.08 8.83
N SER A 160 -17.30 2.14 10.06
CA SER A 160 -16.58 2.77 11.16
C SER A 160 -15.30 2.00 11.52
N LEU A 161 -14.22 2.75 11.74
CA LEU A 161 -12.98 2.24 12.32
C LEU A 161 -12.86 2.55 13.82
N TRP A 162 -13.94 3.06 14.43
CA TRP A 162 -14.03 3.37 15.85
C TRP A 162 -14.95 2.39 16.55
N HIS A 163 -14.46 1.72 17.60
CA HIS A 163 -15.22 0.75 18.37
C HIS A 163 -15.00 1.01 19.87
N GLY A 164 -16.10 1.08 20.64
CA GLY A 164 -16.04 1.38 22.07
C GLY A 164 -15.38 2.73 22.41
N GLY A 165 -15.48 3.71 21.50
CA GLY A 165 -14.86 5.04 21.66
C GLY A 165 -13.35 5.07 21.32
N GLN A 166 -12.78 3.96 20.84
CA GLN A 166 -11.36 3.87 20.46
C GLN A 166 -11.21 3.70 18.94
N PHE A 167 -10.22 4.37 18.38
CA PHE A 167 -9.82 4.18 16.99
C PHE A 167 -9.00 2.88 16.86
N THR A 168 -9.56 1.90 16.16
CA THR A 168 -8.92 0.59 15.98
C THR A 168 -8.21 0.43 14.64
N GLY A 169 -8.51 1.30 13.68
CA GLY A 169 -8.00 1.22 12.30
C GLY A 169 -8.54 0.00 11.52
N ALA A 170 -9.61 -0.63 11.99
CA ALA A 170 -10.22 -1.79 11.36
C ALA A 170 -11.74 -1.76 11.53
N VAL A 171 -12.47 -2.44 10.65
CA VAL A 171 -13.91 -2.67 10.80
C VAL A 171 -14.20 -3.57 12.02
N SER A 172 -15.46 -3.64 12.45
CA SER A 172 -15.85 -4.53 13.55
C SER A 172 -15.63 -6.02 13.21
N PRO A 173 -15.45 -6.89 14.21
CA PRO A 173 -15.25 -8.32 13.98
C PRO A 173 -16.36 -8.98 13.17
N ASP A 174 -17.62 -8.59 13.39
CA ASP A 174 -18.77 -9.15 12.67
C ASP A 174 -18.72 -8.77 11.18
N VAL A 175 -18.44 -7.49 10.88
CA VAL A 175 -18.23 -7.00 9.50
C VAL A 175 -17.01 -7.70 8.87
N ALA A 176 -15.90 -7.83 9.60
CA ALA A 176 -14.70 -8.49 9.10
C ALA A 176 -14.99 -9.96 8.71
N GLY A 177 -15.78 -10.68 9.49
CA GLY A 177 -16.19 -12.07 9.19
C GLY A 177 -16.99 -12.18 7.90
N ASP A 178 -17.95 -11.27 7.68
CA ASP A 178 -18.73 -11.22 6.44
C ASP A 178 -17.85 -10.90 5.24
N LEU A 179 -16.99 -9.88 5.35
CA LEU A 179 -16.04 -9.50 4.28
C LEU A 179 -15.10 -10.65 3.92
N GLN A 180 -14.55 -11.34 4.91
CA GLN A 180 -13.64 -12.47 4.69
C GLN A 180 -14.30 -13.60 3.90
N SER A 181 -15.59 -13.84 4.10
CA SER A 181 -16.33 -14.90 3.36
C SER A 181 -16.49 -14.62 1.87
N ARG A 182 -16.32 -13.36 1.45
CA ARG A 182 -16.47 -12.86 0.07
C ARG A 182 -15.18 -12.32 -0.52
N ALA A 183 -14.06 -12.50 0.17
CA ALA A 183 -12.77 -11.94 -0.20
C ALA A 183 -12.25 -12.51 -1.52
N GLU A 184 -11.76 -11.64 -2.36
CA GLU A 184 -11.04 -11.95 -3.59
C GLU A 184 -9.58 -11.48 -3.46
N ARG A 185 -8.62 -12.26 -3.97
CA ARG A 185 -7.19 -11.94 -3.90
C ARG A 185 -6.74 -11.20 -5.14
N CYS A 186 -6.02 -10.11 -4.95
CA CYS A 186 -5.38 -9.38 -6.04
C CYS A 186 -4.00 -9.99 -6.29
N LEU A 187 -3.89 -10.82 -7.34
CA LEU A 187 -2.66 -11.49 -7.75
C LEU A 187 -2.14 -10.87 -9.04
N GLY A 188 -0.83 -10.90 -9.25
CA GLY A 188 -0.23 -10.40 -10.48
C GLY A 188 1.29 -10.44 -10.46
N PRO A 189 1.93 -10.37 -11.64
CA PRO A 189 3.37 -10.25 -11.74
C PRO A 189 3.88 -8.91 -11.19
N ALA A 190 5.15 -8.86 -10.81
CA ALA A 190 5.84 -7.62 -10.47
C ALA A 190 5.64 -6.55 -11.57
N GLY A 191 5.43 -5.30 -11.16
CA GLY A 191 5.08 -4.20 -12.07
C GLY A 191 3.58 -4.04 -12.34
N SER A 192 2.71 -4.91 -11.79
CA SER A 192 1.25 -4.71 -11.79
C SER A 192 0.82 -3.63 -10.79
N VAL A 193 -0.33 -3.00 -11.07
CA VAL A 193 -0.98 -2.05 -10.15
C VAL A 193 -2.42 -2.48 -9.90
#